data_4c41b224f0b7f82692bf2682d980bccb
#
_entry.id   4c41b224f0b7f82692bf2682d980bccb
#
_cell.length_a   1.000
_cell.length_b   1.000
_cell.length_c   1.000
_cell.angle_alpha   90.00
_cell.angle_beta   90.00
_cell.angle_gamma   90.00
#
_symmetry.space_group_name_H-M   'P 1'
#
loop_
_entity.id
_entity.type
_entity.pdbx_description
1 polymer ?
#
loop_
_entity_poly.entity_id
_entity_poly.type
_entity_poly.pdbx_seq_one_letter_code
_entity_poly.pdbx_strand_id
1 'polypeptide(L)'
;SQVTVVQGAPGTGKTVVALHRAAWLLYTHRERLAKDGVLVIGPSTTFLRYIDQVLPSLGETDVVLLTPGQLYPGVSTTLVDQPNVAAIKGDLVMVRVVANAVRQRIRVPSSDVTIPLSDGSMVTITAAQLAEARRSVPRSGSFHANREPFLRRALDHLAGARAAALGEDADDADARDRALSDLVDEPEVRRRLNLMWLPTTPERVIGNLLSDPIVLAEAAGSLLSAEQQHALLRPAGSSWTVDDVPLLD
;
A
#
# COMPACT_ATOMS: atom_id res chain seq x y z
N SER A 1 -29.36 4.42 7.26
CA SER A 1 -28.44 3.50 7.95
C SER A 1 -27.17 3.38 7.13
N GLN A 2 -26.03 3.29 7.79
CA GLN A 2 -24.73 3.11 7.13
C GLN A 2 -24.60 1.73 6.45
N VAL A 3 -25.30 0.72 6.97
CA VAL A 3 -25.35 -0.63 6.39
C VAL A 3 -26.80 -1.09 6.30
N THR A 4 -27.16 -1.71 5.18
CA THR A 4 -28.46 -2.36 4.98
C THR A 4 -28.22 -3.80 4.54
N VAL A 5 -28.81 -4.76 5.24
CA VAL A 5 -28.76 -6.19 4.89
C VAL A 5 -30.11 -6.61 4.33
N VAL A 6 -30.11 -7.25 3.14
CA VAL A 6 -31.29 -7.82 2.51
C VAL A 6 -31.19 -9.34 2.56
N GLN A 7 -32.06 -9.97 3.37
CA GLN A 7 -32.09 -11.41 3.56
C GLN A 7 -33.37 -12.02 2.95
N GLY A 8 -33.27 -13.23 2.42
CA GLY A 8 -34.42 -13.96 1.87
C GLY A 8 -33.95 -15.24 1.14
N ALA A 9 -34.88 -16.14 0.87
CA ALA A 9 -34.64 -17.37 0.12
C ALA A 9 -34.26 -17.08 -1.35
N PRO A 10 -33.68 -18.03 -2.10
CA PRO A 10 -33.51 -17.90 -3.56
C PRO A 10 -34.82 -17.51 -4.25
N GLY A 11 -34.74 -16.61 -5.25
CA GLY A 11 -35.92 -16.18 -6.02
C GLY A 11 -36.83 -15.13 -5.38
N THR A 12 -36.58 -14.68 -4.14
CA THR A 12 -37.40 -13.68 -3.41
C THR A 12 -37.17 -12.23 -3.84
N GLY A 13 -36.40 -11.97 -4.89
CA GLY A 13 -36.17 -10.62 -5.40
C GLY A 13 -35.13 -9.77 -4.66
N LYS A 14 -34.25 -10.37 -3.84
CA LYS A 14 -33.20 -9.63 -3.09
C LYS A 14 -32.37 -8.69 -3.97
N THR A 15 -31.95 -9.16 -5.14
CA THR A 15 -31.17 -8.37 -6.11
C THR A 15 -31.98 -7.19 -6.63
N VAL A 16 -33.28 -7.42 -6.95
CA VAL A 16 -34.17 -6.35 -7.40
C VAL A 16 -34.33 -5.26 -6.34
N VAL A 17 -34.52 -5.65 -5.07
CA VAL A 17 -34.60 -4.69 -3.95
C VAL A 17 -33.29 -3.90 -3.80
N ALA A 18 -32.12 -4.56 -3.94
CA ALA A 18 -30.82 -3.90 -3.86
C ALA A 18 -30.64 -2.88 -5.00
N LEU A 19 -31.03 -3.24 -6.23
CA LEU A 19 -30.93 -2.36 -7.40
C LEU A 19 -31.87 -1.15 -7.30
N HIS A 20 -33.13 -1.36 -6.91
CA HIS A 20 -34.06 -0.26 -6.69
C HIS A 20 -33.58 0.68 -5.56
N ARG A 21 -32.94 0.15 -4.52
CA ARG A 21 -32.36 0.96 -3.47
C ARG A 21 -31.15 1.76 -3.99
N ALA A 22 -30.30 1.17 -4.82
CA ALA A 22 -29.17 1.87 -5.46
C ALA A 22 -29.70 3.02 -6.35
N ALA A 23 -30.69 2.74 -7.21
CA ALA A 23 -31.33 3.75 -8.05
C ALA A 23 -31.98 4.87 -7.22
N TRP A 24 -32.67 4.53 -6.13
CA TRP A 24 -33.25 5.54 -5.23
C TRP A 24 -32.18 6.40 -4.57
N LEU A 25 -31.06 5.83 -4.15
CA LEU A 25 -29.94 6.57 -3.56
C LEU A 25 -29.29 7.50 -4.58
N LEU A 26 -29.05 7.04 -5.79
CA LEU A 26 -28.51 7.83 -6.90
C LEU A 26 -29.43 9.01 -7.24
N TYR A 27 -30.72 8.77 -7.31
CA TYR A 27 -31.71 9.84 -7.54
C TYR A 27 -31.76 10.86 -6.39
N THR A 28 -31.86 10.37 -5.14
CA THR A 28 -32.06 11.23 -3.96
C THR A 28 -30.79 12.02 -3.57
N HIS A 29 -29.60 11.45 -3.83
CA HIS A 29 -28.31 12.02 -3.46
C HIS A 29 -27.43 12.32 -4.67
N ARG A 30 -28.04 12.67 -5.81
CA ARG A 30 -27.39 12.82 -7.10
C ARG A 30 -26.15 13.71 -7.07
N GLU A 31 -26.22 14.90 -6.44
CA GLU A 31 -25.09 15.84 -6.39
C GLU A 31 -23.86 15.25 -5.69
N ARG A 32 -24.08 14.46 -4.65
CA ARG A 32 -23.00 13.82 -3.91
C ARG A 32 -22.47 12.59 -4.65
N LEU A 33 -23.38 11.71 -5.07
CA LEU A 33 -23.01 10.43 -5.71
C LEU A 33 -22.48 10.60 -7.15
N ALA A 34 -22.78 11.72 -7.83
CA ALA A 34 -22.14 12.08 -9.09
C ALA A 34 -20.61 12.30 -8.96
N LYS A 35 -20.13 12.64 -7.76
CA LYS A 35 -18.69 12.78 -7.47
C LYS A 35 -18.07 11.52 -6.92
N ASP A 36 -18.78 10.85 -6.01
CA ASP A 36 -18.27 9.68 -5.28
C ASP A 36 -18.46 8.37 -6.05
N GLY A 37 -19.44 8.32 -6.98
CA GLY A 37 -19.84 7.13 -7.71
C GLY A 37 -20.62 6.11 -6.88
N VAL A 38 -21.12 5.07 -7.53
CA VAL A 38 -21.70 3.87 -6.91
C VAL A 38 -21.00 2.65 -7.45
N LEU A 39 -20.51 1.80 -6.56
CA LEU A 39 -19.89 0.53 -6.91
C LEU A 39 -20.84 -0.62 -6.61
N VAL A 40 -21.07 -1.46 -7.59
CA VAL A 40 -21.77 -2.75 -7.44
C VAL A 40 -20.76 -3.88 -7.64
N ILE A 41 -20.60 -4.70 -6.62
CA ILE A 41 -19.76 -5.88 -6.68
C ILE A 41 -20.64 -7.11 -6.90
N GLY A 42 -20.35 -7.85 -7.97
CA GLY A 42 -21.08 -9.06 -8.33
C GLY A 42 -20.20 -10.30 -8.39
N PRO A 43 -20.77 -11.49 -8.23
CA PRO A 43 -20.01 -12.74 -8.16
C PRO A 43 -19.39 -13.15 -9.51
N SER A 44 -19.89 -12.64 -10.61
CA SER A 44 -19.41 -12.97 -11.97
C SER A 44 -19.74 -11.88 -12.98
N THR A 45 -18.98 -11.84 -14.07
CA THR A 45 -19.23 -10.93 -15.20
C THR A 45 -20.59 -11.15 -15.86
N THR A 46 -21.08 -12.38 -15.86
CA THR A 46 -22.43 -12.71 -16.39
C THR A 46 -23.52 -12.09 -15.53
N PHE A 47 -23.38 -12.16 -14.20
CA PHE A 47 -24.30 -11.51 -13.27
C PHE A 47 -24.25 -9.99 -13.45
N LEU A 48 -23.07 -9.41 -13.55
CA LEU A 48 -22.91 -7.96 -13.73
C LEU A 48 -23.47 -7.47 -15.07
N ARG A 49 -23.34 -8.23 -16.16
CA ARG A 49 -23.99 -7.92 -17.44
C ARG A 49 -25.51 -7.87 -17.33
N TYR A 50 -26.12 -8.76 -16.57
CA TYR A 50 -27.55 -8.69 -16.30
C TYR A 50 -27.91 -7.40 -15.55
N ILE A 51 -27.12 -7.02 -14.54
CA ILE A 51 -27.32 -5.78 -13.78
C ILE A 51 -27.17 -4.55 -14.69
N ASP A 52 -26.16 -4.54 -15.54
CA ASP A 52 -25.88 -3.47 -16.51
C ASP A 52 -27.05 -3.23 -17.48
N GLN A 53 -27.78 -4.28 -17.84
CA GLN A 53 -28.99 -4.17 -18.67
C GLN A 53 -30.20 -3.65 -17.90
N VAL A 54 -30.26 -3.87 -16.58
CA VAL A 54 -31.42 -3.48 -15.76
C VAL A 54 -31.28 -2.04 -15.25
N LEU A 55 -30.08 -1.56 -14.91
CA LEU A 55 -29.86 -0.22 -14.37
C LEU A 55 -30.36 0.92 -15.26
N PRO A 56 -30.14 0.93 -16.58
CA PRO A 56 -30.69 1.97 -17.46
C PRO A 56 -32.22 2.05 -17.44
N SER A 57 -32.91 0.90 -17.25
CA SER A 57 -34.38 0.88 -17.11
C SER A 57 -34.87 1.56 -15.83
N LEU A 58 -33.97 1.76 -14.86
CA LEU A 58 -34.22 2.50 -13.62
C LEU A 58 -33.74 3.96 -13.70
N GLY A 59 -33.26 4.40 -14.90
CA GLY A 59 -32.83 5.77 -15.15
C GLY A 59 -31.39 6.09 -14.71
N GLU A 60 -30.56 5.07 -14.42
CA GLU A 60 -29.22 5.25 -13.85
C GLU A 60 -28.14 4.66 -14.77
N THR A 61 -27.10 5.47 -15.05
CA THR A 61 -25.96 5.12 -15.93
C THR A 61 -24.59 5.22 -15.25
N ASP A 62 -24.49 5.90 -14.11
CA ASP A 62 -23.22 6.21 -13.45
C ASP A 62 -22.89 5.21 -12.34
N VAL A 63 -22.86 3.92 -12.70
CA VAL A 63 -22.56 2.83 -11.76
C VAL A 63 -21.37 2.04 -12.26
N VAL A 64 -20.39 1.81 -11.39
CA VAL A 64 -19.23 0.97 -11.65
C VAL A 64 -19.57 -0.47 -11.25
N LEU A 65 -19.40 -1.40 -12.17
CA LEU A 65 -19.71 -2.82 -11.98
C LEU A 65 -18.42 -3.63 -12.00
N LEU A 66 -18.06 -4.24 -10.87
CA LEU A 66 -16.81 -5.01 -10.75
C LEU A 66 -17.06 -6.39 -10.10
N THR A 67 -16.29 -7.37 -10.53
CA THR A 67 -16.13 -8.63 -9.78
C THR A 67 -15.03 -8.46 -8.72
N PRO A 68 -14.96 -9.33 -7.69
CA PRO A 68 -13.86 -9.30 -6.72
C PRO A 68 -12.47 -9.30 -7.36
N GLY A 69 -12.30 -10.03 -8.47
CA GLY A 69 -11.02 -10.08 -9.21
C GLY A 69 -10.67 -8.82 -10.00
N GLN A 70 -11.48 -7.77 -9.95
CA GLN A 70 -11.29 -6.51 -10.66
C GLN A 70 -11.23 -5.30 -9.70
N LEU A 71 -11.30 -5.51 -8.39
CA LEU A 71 -11.36 -4.42 -7.40
C LEU A 71 -10.07 -3.60 -7.34
N TYR A 72 -8.92 -4.22 -7.59
CA TYR A 72 -7.66 -3.52 -7.62
C TYR A 72 -7.34 -3.00 -9.04
N PRO A 73 -7.06 -1.69 -9.22
CA PRO A 73 -6.78 -1.11 -10.52
C PRO A 73 -5.61 -1.79 -11.24
N GLY A 74 -5.80 -2.14 -12.51
CA GLY A 74 -4.77 -2.80 -13.32
C GLY A 74 -4.70 -4.32 -13.16
N VAL A 75 -5.46 -4.91 -12.25
CA VAL A 75 -5.61 -6.36 -12.10
C VAL A 75 -7.00 -6.79 -12.51
N SER A 76 -7.08 -7.82 -13.37
CA SER A 76 -8.32 -8.48 -13.75
C SER A 76 -8.07 -9.97 -13.82
N THR A 77 -8.70 -10.74 -12.94
CA THR A 77 -8.50 -12.18 -12.85
C THR A 77 -9.78 -12.94 -12.53
N THR A 78 -9.85 -14.17 -13.02
CA THR A 78 -10.88 -15.15 -12.68
C THR A 78 -10.28 -16.42 -12.06
N LEU A 79 -8.95 -16.43 -11.87
CA LEU A 79 -8.26 -17.55 -11.23
C LEU A 79 -8.63 -17.59 -9.75
N VAL A 80 -8.91 -18.78 -9.25
CA VAL A 80 -9.28 -19.02 -7.84
C VAL A 80 -8.19 -19.87 -7.18
N ASP A 81 -7.92 -19.59 -5.92
CA ASP A 81 -7.04 -20.41 -5.12
C ASP A 81 -7.72 -21.73 -4.68
N GLN A 82 -6.93 -22.66 -4.16
CA GLN A 82 -7.49 -23.79 -3.42
C GLN A 82 -8.24 -23.28 -2.19
N PRO A 83 -9.34 -23.94 -1.76
CA PRO A 83 -10.20 -23.44 -0.69
C PRO A 83 -9.47 -23.12 0.63
N ASN A 84 -8.45 -23.92 0.99
CA ASN A 84 -7.63 -23.68 2.17
C ASN A 84 -6.76 -22.42 2.03
N VAL A 85 -6.20 -22.16 0.86
CA VAL A 85 -5.39 -20.96 0.56
C VAL A 85 -6.29 -19.71 0.55
N ALA A 86 -7.44 -19.79 -0.14
CA ALA A 86 -8.44 -18.72 -0.16
C ALA A 86 -8.90 -18.34 1.25
N ALA A 87 -9.15 -19.33 2.10
CA ALA A 87 -9.54 -19.11 3.49
C ALA A 87 -8.47 -18.37 4.30
N ILE A 88 -7.16 -18.71 4.10
CA ILE A 88 -6.06 -18.00 4.78
C ILE A 88 -5.97 -16.57 4.27
N LYS A 89 -6.01 -16.34 2.95
CA LYS A 89 -5.93 -15.00 2.34
C LYS A 89 -7.10 -14.10 2.74
N GLY A 90 -8.30 -14.68 2.90
CA GLY A 90 -9.50 -13.98 3.36
C GLY A 90 -9.58 -13.72 4.87
N ASP A 91 -8.66 -14.24 5.66
CA ASP A 91 -8.63 -14.02 7.11
C ASP A 91 -8.11 -12.61 7.44
N LEU A 92 -8.74 -11.94 8.40
CA LEU A 92 -8.32 -10.62 8.90
C LEU A 92 -6.88 -10.60 9.45
N VAL A 93 -6.33 -11.74 9.81
CA VAL A 93 -4.93 -11.87 10.21
C VAL A 93 -3.98 -11.40 9.11
N MET A 94 -4.35 -11.57 7.83
CA MET A 94 -3.54 -11.15 6.69
C MET A 94 -3.32 -9.64 6.64
N VAL A 95 -4.23 -8.82 7.14
CA VAL A 95 -4.04 -7.37 7.29
C VAL A 95 -2.77 -7.07 8.11
N ARG A 96 -2.54 -7.84 9.18
CA ARG A 96 -1.35 -7.69 10.03
C ARG A 96 -0.09 -8.23 9.35
N VAL A 97 -0.20 -9.35 8.64
CA VAL A 97 0.92 -9.95 7.89
C VAL A 97 1.37 -9.00 6.78
N VAL A 98 0.45 -8.48 5.97
CA VAL A 98 0.76 -7.50 4.92
C VAL A 98 1.35 -6.21 5.51
N ALA A 99 0.77 -5.69 6.60
CA ALA A 99 1.33 -4.51 7.28
C ALA A 99 2.75 -4.75 7.81
N ASN A 100 3.08 -5.96 8.26
CA ASN A 100 4.44 -6.34 8.66
C ASN A 100 5.37 -6.38 7.43
N ALA A 101 4.94 -7.01 6.32
CA ALA A 101 5.71 -7.07 5.08
C ALA A 101 6.04 -5.67 4.54
N VAL A 102 5.08 -4.74 4.59
CA VAL A 102 5.32 -3.32 4.23
C VAL A 102 6.34 -2.68 5.16
N ARG A 103 6.25 -2.90 6.49
CA ARG A 103 7.20 -2.35 7.46
C ARG A 103 8.63 -2.84 7.27
N GLN A 104 8.83 -4.09 6.84
CA GLN A 104 10.14 -4.68 6.53
C GLN A 104 10.85 -3.99 5.35
N ARG A 105 10.12 -3.21 4.55
CA ARG A 105 10.70 -2.39 3.47
C ARG A 105 11.42 -1.16 4.00
N ILE A 106 11.24 -0.83 5.27
CA ILE A 106 11.90 0.29 5.96
C ILE A 106 13.09 -0.28 6.72
N ARG A 107 14.29 -0.05 6.20
CA ARG A 107 15.56 -0.59 6.73
C ARG A 107 16.47 0.52 7.21
N VAL A 108 16.00 1.27 8.21
CA VAL A 108 16.81 2.32 8.83
C VAL A 108 17.90 1.67 9.69
N PRO A 109 19.20 1.93 9.42
CA PRO A 109 20.29 1.37 10.21
C PRO A 109 20.25 1.81 11.67
N SER A 110 20.68 0.91 12.56
CA SER A 110 20.87 1.20 13.99
C SER A 110 22.32 1.64 14.33
N SER A 111 23.17 1.79 13.32
CA SER A 111 24.54 2.30 13.42
C SER A 111 24.69 3.57 12.60
N ASP A 112 25.75 4.33 12.86
CA ASP A 112 26.12 5.51 12.09
C ASP A 112 26.41 5.12 10.63
N VAL A 113 26.01 6.00 9.71
CA VAL A 113 26.19 5.80 8.27
C VAL A 113 27.06 6.92 7.72
N THR A 114 28.26 6.55 7.27
CA THR A 114 29.18 7.47 6.59
C THR A 114 29.05 7.30 5.08
N ILE A 115 28.87 8.41 4.38
CA ILE A 115 28.61 8.49 2.95
C ILE A 115 29.75 9.27 2.29
N PRO A 116 30.45 8.68 1.30
CA PRO A 116 31.43 9.40 0.50
C PRO A 116 30.72 10.35 -0.47
N LEU A 117 31.26 11.54 -0.65
CA LEU A 117 30.78 12.54 -1.58
C LEU A 117 31.68 12.60 -2.82
N SER A 118 31.17 13.18 -3.89
CA SER A 118 31.88 13.29 -5.18
C SER A 118 33.16 14.12 -5.12
N ASP A 119 33.28 15.03 -4.15
CA ASP A 119 34.46 15.83 -3.90
C ASP A 119 35.58 15.11 -3.08
N GLY A 120 35.37 13.84 -2.75
CA GLY A 120 36.28 13.01 -1.95
C GLY A 120 36.11 13.18 -0.45
N SER A 121 35.25 14.06 0.02
CA SER A 121 34.96 14.21 1.45
C SER A 121 33.92 13.16 1.90
N MET A 122 33.66 13.14 3.22
CA MET A 122 32.72 12.21 3.84
C MET A 122 31.71 12.99 4.66
N VAL A 123 30.46 12.54 4.67
CA VAL A 123 29.41 13.04 5.56
C VAL A 123 28.83 11.88 6.36
N THR A 124 28.55 12.10 7.64
CA THR A 124 28.03 11.04 8.52
C THR A 124 26.68 11.47 9.11
N ILE A 125 25.72 10.56 9.05
CA ILE A 125 24.47 10.64 9.82
C ILE A 125 24.52 9.60 10.93
N THR A 126 24.28 10.03 12.16
CA THR A 126 24.35 9.13 13.31
C THR A 126 23.09 8.26 13.43
N ALA A 127 23.22 7.11 14.10
CA ALA A 127 22.08 6.25 14.42
C ALA A 127 20.99 7.00 15.21
N ALA A 128 21.39 7.93 16.09
CA ALA A 128 20.44 8.74 16.85
C ALA A 128 19.62 9.69 15.96
N GLN A 129 20.28 10.33 15.00
CA GLN A 129 19.63 11.20 13.99
C GLN A 129 18.71 10.41 13.07
N LEU A 130 19.15 9.23 12.61
CA LEU A 130 18.30 8.32 11.82
C LEU A 130 17.06 7.88 12.59
N ALA A 131 17.23 7.52 13.86
CA ALA A 131 16.12 7.15 14.73
C ALA A 131 15.18 8.34 14.99
N GLU A 132 15.69 9.56 15.11
CA GLU A 132 14.91 10.79 15.23
C GLU A 132 14.12 11.06 13.95
N ALA A 133 14.76 11.03 12.79
CA ALA A 133 14.12 11.17 11.49
C ALA A 133 12.98 10.14 11.30
N ARG A 134 13.17 8.91 11.78
CA ARG A 134 12.15 7.87 11.74
C ARG A 134 10.98 8.14 12.69
N ARG A 135 11.25 8.69 13.89
CA ARG A 135 10.21 9.07 14.87
C ARG A 135 9.42 10.31 14.48
N SER A 136 10.01 11.25 13.72
CA SER A 136 9.35 12.47 13.27
C SER A 136 8.27 12.21 12.22
N VAL A 137 8.28 11.02 11.59
CA VAL A 137 7.27 10.63 10.60
C VAL A 137 5.93 10.36 11.28
N PRO A 138 4.81 10.94 10.78
CA PRO A 138 3.48 10.69 11.32
C PRO A 138 3.14 9.18 11.36
N ARG A 139 2.45 8.74 12.41
CA ARG A 139 1.97 7.35 12.50
C ARG A 139 0.79 7.06 11.57
N SER A 140 0.10 8.11 11.15
CA SER A 140 -0.98 8.09 10.16
C SER A 140 -0.43 8.47 8.79
N GLY A 141 -0.89 7.82 7.75
CA GLY A 141 -0.48 8.08 6.37
C GLY A 141 0.01 6.84 5.65
N SER A 142 0.02 6.91 4.32
CA SER A 142 0.49 5.80 3.50
C SER A 142 2.01 5.62 3.59
N PHE A 143 2.49 4.45 3.21
CA PHE A 143 3.91 4.12 3.14
C PHE A 143 4.71 5.16 2.35
N HIS A 144 4.19 5.61 1.20
CA HIS A 144 4.84 6.61 0.34
C HIS A 144 4.76 8.02 0.90
N ALA A 145 3.62 8.42 1.46
CA ALA A 145 3.45 9.74 2.08
C ALA A 145 4.41 9.93 3.28
N ASN A 146 4.69 8.85 4.01
CA ASN A 146 5.58 8.86 5.16
C ASN A 146 7.06 8.84 4.78
N ARG A 147 7.41 8.41 3.57
CA ARG A 147 8.79 8.37 3.08
C ARG A 147 9.41 9.76 2.94
N GLU A 148 8.68 10.68 2.37
CA GLU A 148 9.19 12.03 2.08
C GLU A 148 9.59 12.82 3.33
N PRO A 149 8.78 12.88 4.41
CA PRO A 149 9.20 13.49 5.67
C PRO A 149 10.46 12.86 6.27
N PHE A 150 10.59 11.52 6.19
CA PHE A 150 11.80 10.83 6.65
C PHE A 150 13.04 11.27 5.86
N LEU A 151 12.97 11.28 4.53
CA LEU A 151 14.11 11.66 3.68
C LEU A 151 14.50 13.11 3.91
N ARG A 152 13.53 14.01 4.00
CA ARG A 152 13.77 15.44 4.28
C ARG A 152 14.49 15.62 5.60
N ARG A 153 14.05 14.94 6.66
CA ARG A 153 14.68 15.04 7.98
C ARG A 153 16.10 14.45 8.01
N ALA A 154 16.30 13.32 7.32
CA ALA A 154 17.63 12.72 7.19
C ALA A 154 18.61 13.62 6.41
N LEU A 155 18.13 14.24 5.32
CA LEU A 155 18.91 15.22 4.54
C LEU A 155 19.24 16.47 5.37
N ASP A 156 18.32 16.97 6.18
CA ASP A 156 18.56 18.10 7.08
C ASP A 156 19.68 17.80 8.11
N HIS A 157 19.71 16.61 8.68
CA HIS A 157 20.81 16.17 9.55
C HIS A 157 22.15 16.08 8.79
N LEU A 158 22.15 15.54 7.57
CA LEU A 158 23.35 15.48 6.74
C LEU A 158 23.85 16.88 6.35
N ALA A 159 22.94 17.82 6.07
CA ALA A 159 23.29 19.21 5.76
C ALA A 159 23.98 19.90 6.94
N GLY A 160 23.48 19.74 8.16
CA GLY A 160 24.14 20.23 9.35
C GLY A 160 25.53 19.62 9.56
N ALA A 161 25.67 18.30 9.34
CA ALA A 161 26.98 17.63 9.43
C ALA A 161 27.97 18.11 8.35
N ARG A 162 27.46 18.39 7.13
CA ARG A 162 28.29 18.95 6.04
C ARG A 162 28.74 20.37 6.32
N ALA A 163 27.85 21.26 6.79
CA ALA A 163 28.19 22.62 7.18
C ALA A 163 29.29 22.63 8.28
N ALA A 164 29.12 21.81 9.32
CA ALA A 164 30.12 21.65 10.37
C ALA A 164 31.47 21.15 9.83
N ALA A 165 31.47 20.21 8.88
CA ALA A 165 32.72 19.70 8.27
C ALA A 165 33.44 20.77 7.42
N LEU A 166 32.72 21.76 6.91
CA LEU A 166 33.25 22.92 6.20
C LEU A 166 33.73 24.06 7.15
N GLY A 167 33.54 23.87 8.46
CA GLY A 167 33.88 24.89 9.46
C GLY A 167 32.85 26.00 9.61
N GLU A 168 31.66 25.80 9.06
CA GLU A 168 30.49 26.68 9.18
C GLU A 168 29.67 26.31 10.43
N ASP A 169 28.86 27.24 10.91
CA ASP A 169 27.93 26.96 12.01
C ASP A 169 26.84 26.00 11.52
N ALA A 170 26.74 24.83 12.13
CA ALA A 170 25.74 23.82 11.78
C ALA A 170 24.30 24.28 12.04
N ASP A 171 24.06 25.31 12.85
CA ASP A 171 22.77 25.89 13.16
C ASP A 171 22.44 27.12 12.27
N ASP A 172 23.41 27.63 11.49
CA ASP A 172 23.17 28.67 10.50
C ASP A 172 22.31 28.15 9.34
N ALA A 173 21.15 28.79 9.13
CA ALA A 173 20.20 28.41 8.11
C ALA A 173 20.79 28.51 6.69
N ASP A 174 21.53 29.59 6.40
CA ASP A 174 22.11 29.79 5.06
C ASP A 174 23.22 28.76 4.75
N ALA A 175 24.03 28.39 5.75
CA ALA A 175 25.03 27.34 5.61
C ALA A 175 24.39 25.98 5.35
N ARG A 176 23.29 25.66 6.08
CA ARG A 176 22.54 24.41 5.90
C ARG A 176 21.86 24.34 4.54
N ASP A 177 21.27 25.43 4.06
CA ASP A 177 20.61 25.46 2.74
C ASP A 177 21.60 25.27 1.59
N ARG A 178 22.82 25.84 1.68
CA ARG A 178 23.90 25.56 0.73
C ARG A 178 24.30 24.09 0.76
N ALA A 179 24.59 23.56 1.95
CA ALA A 179 24.98 22.16 2.13
C ALA A 179 23.87 21.20 1.68
N LEU A 180 22.60 21.53 1.92
CA LEU A 180 21.46 20.75 1.46
C LEU A 180 21.39 20.70 -0.07
N SER A 181 21.57 21.85 -0.73
CA SER A 181 21.60 21.94 -2.20
C SER A 181 22.67 21.01 -2.79
N ASP A 182 23.88 21.02 -2.23
CA ASP A 182 24.97 20.15 -2.68
C ASP A 182 24.63 18.66 -2.47
N LEU A 183 24.05 18.31 -1.32
CA LEU A 183 23.77 16.91 -0.95
C LEU A 183 22.59 16.29 -1.72
N VAL A 184 21.61 17.09 -2.13
CA VAL A 184 20.44 16.59 -2.89
C VAL A 184 20.86 16.00 -4.24
N ASP A 185 21.90 16.55 -4.85
CA ASP A 185 22.40 16.08 -6.15
C ASP A 185 23.47 14.99 -6.03
N GLU A 186 23.97 14.70 -4.82
CA GLU A 186 24.95 13.65 -4.58
C GLU A 186 24.38 12.24 -4.80
N PRO A 187 24.90 11.47 -5.77
CA PRO A 187 24.33 10.16 -6.11
C PRO A 187 24.39 9.16 -4.96
N GLU A 188 25.48 9.16 -4.17
CA GLU A 188 25.66 8.21 -3.08
C GLU A 188 24.74 8.52 -1.89
N VAL A 189 24.51 9.82 -1.59
CA VAL A 189 23.52 10.25 -0.58
C VAL A 189 22.13 9.77 -0.99
N ARG A 190 21.73 10.03 -2.23
CA ARG A 190 20.43 9.58 -2.77
C ARG A 190 20.31 8.07 -2.71
N ARG A 191 21.34 7.34 -3.11
CA ARG A 191 21.36 5.87 -3.09
C ARG A 191 21.21 5.33 -1.66
N ARG A 192 21.98 5.84 -0.71
CA ARG A 192 21.96 5.40 0.70
C ARG A 192 20.62 5.67 1.36
N LEU A 193 20.08 6.86 1.20
CA LEU A 193 18.78 7.20 1.77
C LEU A 193 17.64 6.38 1.13
N ASN A 194 17.68 6.16 -0.21
CA ASN A 194 16.71 5.32 -0.89
C ASN A 194 16.73 3.86 -0.38
N LEU A 195 17.90 3.32 -0.05
CA LEU A 195 18.00 1.95 0.50
C LEU A 195 17.38 1.83 1.89
N MET A 196 17.33 2.91 2.67
CA MET A 196 16.68 2.92 4.00
C MET A 196 15.15 2.85 3.91
N TRP A 197 14.58 3.37 2.83
CA TRP A 197 13.13 3.37 2.59
C TRP A 197 12.85 3.24 1.09
N LEU A 198 12.94 2.00 0.59
CA LEU A 198 12.76 1.71 -0.83
C LEU A 198 11.31 1.94 -1.26
N PRO A 199 11.06 2.74 -2.31
CA PRO A 199 9.75 2.79 -2.95
C PRO A 199 9.32 1.38 -3.39
N THR A 200 8.04 1.10 -3.24
CA THR A 200 7.49 -0.22 -3.62
C THR A 200 6.07 -0.06 -4.15
N THR A 201 5.54 -1.09 -4.77
CA THR A 201 4.13 -1.17 -5.16
C THR A 201 3.46 -2.31 -4.40
N PRO A 202 2.12 -2.30 -4.24
CA PRO A 202 1.39 -3.41 -3.64
C PRO A 202 1.74 -4.75 -4.29
N GLU A 203 1.77 -4.81 -5.63
CA GLU A 203 2.09 -6.03 -6.37
C GLU A 203 3.48 -6.57 -6.02
N ARG A 204 4.46 -5.67 -5.85
CA ARG A 204 5.82 -6.07 -5.45
C ARG A 204 5.88 -6.58 -4.02
N VAL A 205 5.12 -5.97 -3.12
CA VAL A 205 5.05 -6.41 -1.72
C VAL A 205 4.39 -7.78 -1.63
N ILE A 206 3.20 -7.93 -2.19
CA ILE A 206 2.44 -9.19 -2.15
C ILE A 206 3.11 -10.28 -2.97
N GLY A 207 3.66 -9.94 -4.16
CA GLY A 207 4.45 -10.87 -4.96
C GLY A 207 5.62 -11.47 -4.18
N ASN A 208 6.42 -10.64 -3.51
CA ASN A 208 7.53 -11.10 -2.67
C ASN A 208 7.04 -11.87 -1.43
N LEU A 209 5.99 -11.38 -0.77
CA LEU A 209 5.42 -12.02 0.42
C LEU A 209 5.00 -13.48 0.14
N LEU A 210 4.38 -13.71 -1.02
CA LEU A 210 3.85 -15.02 -1.39
C LEU A 210 4.86 -15.91 -2.15
N SER A 211 6.07 -15.41 -2.46
CA SER A 211 7.07 -16.18 -3.19
C SER A 211 8.39 -16.41 -2.44
N ASP A 212 8.65 -15.65 -1.39
CA ASP A 212 9.88 -15.75 -0.60
C ASP A 212 9.55 -16.26 0.81
N PRO A 213 9.98 -17.50 1.15
CA PRO A 213 9.67 -18.10 2.45
C PRO A 213 10.26 -17.33 3.63
N ILE A 214 11.37 -16.62 3.45
CA ILE A 214 12.00 -15.83 4.51
C ILE A 214 11.15 -14.59 4.77
N VAL A 215 10.78 -13.87 3.72
CA VAL A 215 9.91 -12.67 3.82
C VAL A 215 8.57 -13.02 4.45
N LEU A 216 7.97 -14.15 4.03
CA LEU A 216 6.70 -14.61 4.58
C LEU A 216 6.84 -14.98 6.06
N ALA A 217 7.86 -15.75 6.43
CA ALA A 217 8.08 -16.17 7.82
C ALA A 217 8.30 -14.97 8.75
N GLU A 218 9.10 -14.00 8.32
CA GLU A 218 9.33 -12.77 9.07
C GLU A 218 8.05 -11.92 9.22
N ALA A 219 7.27 -11.78 8.15
CA ALA A 219 6.03 -11.00 8.17
C ALA A 219 4.93 -11.68 8.99
N ALA A 220 4.80 -12.99 8.85
CA ALA A 220 3.82 -13.80 9.56
C ALA A 220 4.18 -13.95 11.05
N GLY A 221 5.45 -14.16 11.39
CA GLY A 221 5.87 -14.44 12.77
C GLY A 221 5.01 -15.55 13.39
N SER A 222 4.36 -15.26 14.51
CA SER A 222 3.41 -16.18 15.18
C SER A 222 1.96 -16.04 14.70
N LEU A 223 1.69 -15.20 13.70
CA LEU A 223 0.32 -14.94 13.21
C LEU A 223 -0.22 -16.09 12.35
N LEU A 224 0.66 -16.78 11.63
CA LEU A 224 0.34 -17.91 10.79
C LEU A 224 1.16 -19.14 11.22
N SER A 225 0.54 -20.32 11.21
CA SER A 225 1.25 -21.58 11.42
C SER A 225 2.21 -21.89 10.25
N ALA A 226 3.19 -22.75 10.46
CA ALA A 226 4.11 -23.18 9.41
C ALA A 226 3.37 -23.83 8.23
N GLU A 227 2.29 -24.56 8.49
CA GLU A 227 1.44 -25.17 7.47
C GLU A 227 0.73 -24.09 6.64
N GLN A 228 0.16 -23.07 7.28
CA GLN A 228 -0.47 -21.93 6.59
C GLN A 228 0.53 -21.14 5.75
N GLN A 229 1.73 -20.88 6.28
CA GLN A 229 2.80 -20.22 5.53
C GLN A 229 3.20 -21.03 4.30
N HIS A 230 3.37 -22.35 4.46
CA HIS A 230 3.71 -23.23 3.33
C HIS A 230 2.60 -23.25 2.26
N ALA A 231 1.35 -23.27 2.66
CA ALA A 231 0.20 -23.23 1.73
C ALA A 231 0.11 -21.93 0.91
N LEU A 232 0.57 -20.80 1.47
CA LEU A 232 0.58 -19.50 0.78
C LEU A 232 1.70 -19.36 -0.25
N LEU A 233 2.80 -20.15 -0.13
CA LEU A 233 3.96 -20.02 -1.00
C LEU A 233 3.66 -20.49 -2.41
N ARG A 234 4.08 -19.71 -3.38
CA ARG A 234 3.97 -20.01 -4.81
C ARG A 234 5.19 -19.47 -5.59
N PRO A 235 5.47 -19.95 -6.82
CA PRO A 235 6.57 -19.45 -7.62
C PRO A 235 6.47 -17.94 -7.86
N ALA A 236 7.62 -17.26 -7.87
CA ALA A 236 7.67 -15.84 -8.22
C ALA A 236 7.12 -15.60 -9.64
N GLY A 237 6.37 -14.51 -9.81
CA GLY A 237 5.73 -14.19 -11.08
C GLY A 237 4.46 -15.00 -11.40
N SER A 238 3.94 -15.79 -10.44
CA SER A 238 2.62 -16.44 -10.60
C SER A 238 1.52 -15.41 -10.89
N SER A 239 0.55 -15.81 -11.70
CA SER A 239 -0.64 -14.98 -11.97
C SER A 239 -1.44 -14.71 -10.70
N TRP A 240 -2.04 -13.53 -10.63
CA TRP A 240 -2.93 -13.17 -9.53
C TRP A 240 -4.19 -14.02 -9.51
N THR A 241 -4.67 -14.33 -8.31
CA THR A 241 -5.96 -14.97 -8.08
C THR A 241 -6.98 -13.96 -7.57
N VAL A 242 -8.26 -14.32 -7.57
CA VAL A 242 -9.34 -13.49 -6.98
C VAL A 242 -9.05 -13.19 -5.51
N ASP A 243 -8.47 -14.17 -4.81
CA ASP A 243 -8.18 -14.07 -3.37
C ASP A 243 -6.92 -13.25 -3.06
N ASP A 244 -6.08 -12.94 -4.06
CA ASP A 244 -4.96 -12.01 -3.92
C ASP A 244 -5.41 -10.54 -3.96
N VAL A 245 -6.49 -10.24 -4.69
CA VAL A 245 -6.91 -8.86 -4.97
C VAL A 245 -7.14 -8.05 -3.69
N PRO A 246 -7.81 -8.57 -2.65
CA PRO A 246 -7.96 -7.86 -1.38
C PRO A 246 -6.65 -7.61 -0.61
N LEU A 247 -5.57 -8.33 -0.94
CA LEU A 247 -4.26 -8.13 -0.32
C LEU A 247 -3.48 -7.00 -1.00
N LEU A 248 -3.87 -6.61 -2.22
CA LEU A 248 -3.23 -5.54 -3.00
C LEU A 248 -3.76 -4.14 -2.62
N ASP A 249 -4.98 -4.05 -2.08
CA ASP A 249 -5.61 -2.83 -1.60
C ASP A 249 -5.13 -2.44 -0.19
#